data_e1c41ddf97d0043e9219a7440ee62c02
#
_entry.id   e1c41ddf97d0043e9219a7440ee62c02
#
_cell.length_a   1.000
_cell.length_b   1.000
_cell.length_c   1.000
_cell.angle_alpha   90.00
_cell.angle_beta   90.00
_cell.angle_gamma   90.00
#
_symmetry.space_group_name_H-M   'P 1'
#
loop_
_entity.id
_entity.type
_entity.pdbx_description
1 polymer ?
#
loop_
_entity_poly.entity_id
_entity_poly.type
_entity_poly.pdbx_seq_one_letter_code
_entity_poly.pdbx_strand_id
1 'polypeptide(L)'
;MANPTLLASGVAGESVESLLSAIKVGAGGAVSKSIGLKPRRGYPDPTVVRLDAGTINAVGLSNPGAAVFSKRLDSKGGDALIIVSLFGGSPAEFSKVVRTLDDKNFAGYEPNLSCPHVEGVGTEVGHDPELVARVVKSVKSATGKPVFAKLSPNTERIPEVARAAVDEGVDGITAINTVRATMIDVETQRPVLSHRTGGLSGSAIRPIALRCVYELSEEFEVPIMGVGASPGGIMRFNSCSRAPPRSR
;
A
#
# COMPACT_ATOMS: atom_id res chain seq x y z
N MET A 1 12.48 -14.58 5.17
CA MET A 1 11.23 -14.99 4.46
C MET A 1 11.36 -16.40 3.94
N ALA A 2 10.31 -17.22 4.06
CA ALA A 2 10.27 -18.58 3.51
C ALA A 2 10.23 -18.58 1.96
N ASN A 3 9.64 -17.55 1.37
CA ASN A 3 9.58 -17.31 -0.08
C ASN A 3 9.33 -15.81 -0.36
N PRO A 4 9.53 -15.31 -1.61
CA PRO A 4 9.42 -13.89 -1.95
C PRO A 4 7.99 -13.38 -2.15
N THR A 5 6.97 -14.09 -1.70
CA THR A 5 5.57 -13.67 -1.87
C THR A 5 4.98 -13.12 -0.59
N LEU A 6 4.26 -12.00 -0.70
CA LEU A 6 3.57 -11.34 0.42
C LEU A 6 2.09 -11.16 0.10
N LEU A 7 1.22 -11.30 1.11
CA LEU A 7 -0.13 -10.77 1.00
C LEU A 7 -0.07 -9.25 0.90
N ALA A 8 -0.62 -8.67 -0.17
CA ALA A 8 -0.66 -7.22 -0.35
C ALA A 8 -1.64 -6.55 0.64
N SER A 9 -1.35 -5.29 1.00
CA SER A 9 -2.29 -4.45 1.74
C SER A 9 -3.64 -4.34 1.01
N GLY A 10 -4.73 -4.61 1.73
CA GLY A 10 -6.07 -4.58 1.17
C GLY A 10 -7.09 -5.28 2.05
N VAL A 11 -8.24 -5.65 1.45
CA VAL A 11 -9.39 -6.23 2.16
C VAL A 11 -9.04 -7.52 2.91
N ALA A 12 -8.16 -8.36 2.34
CA ALA A 12 -7.75 -9.61 2.99
C ALA A 12 -6.83 -9.41 4.21
N GLY A 13 -6.28 -8.21 4.43
CA GLY A 13 -5.38 -7.86 5.55
C GLY A 13 -6.04 -7.06 6.68
N GLU A 14 -7.35 -7.18 6.90
CA GLU A 14 -8.10 -6.37 7.87
C GLU A 14 -7.78 -6.68 9.34
N SER A 15 -7.41 -7.90 9.65
CA SER A 15 -7.11 -8.32 11.02
C SER A 15 -5.78 -9.07 11.11
N VAL A 16 -5.18 -9.11 12.31
CA VAL A 16 -3.95 -9.87 12.55
C VAL A 16 -4.17 -11.36 12.26
N GLU A 17 -5.35 -11.89 12.56
CA GLU A 17 -5.71 -13.27 12.27
C GLU A 17 -5.72 -13.58 10.77
N SER A 18 -6.24 -12.67 9.94
CA SER A 18 -6.24 -12.84 8.50
C SER A 18 -4.82 -12.78 7.92
N LEU A 19 -3.95 -11.91 8.46
CA LEU A 19 -2.54 -11.86 8.08
C LEU A 19 -1.81 -13.17 8.41
N LEU A 20 -1.99 -13.68 9.62
CA LEU A 20 -1.42 -14.96 10.05
C LEU A 20 -1.96 -16.15 9.24
N SER A 21 -3.25 -16.13 8.88
CA SER A 21 -3.83 -17.14 8.02
C SER A 21 -3.20 -17.16 6.63
N ALA A 22 -2.93 -15.99 6.04
CA ALA A 22 -2.23 -15.91 4.76
C ALA A 22 -0.80 -16.48 4.83
N ILE A 23 -0.07 -16.20 5.91
CA ILE A 23 1.27 -16.76 6.13
C ILE A 23 1.20 -18.27 6.33
N LYS A 24 0.22 -18.76 7.09
CA LYS A 24 0.00 -20.19 7.34
C LYS A 24 -0.28 -20.98 6.06
N VAL A 25 -0.98 -20.40 5.09
CA VAL A 25 -1.24 -21.04 3.79
C VAL A 25 -0.13 -20.85 2.77
N GLY A 26 1.02 -20.28 3.17
CA GLY A 26 2.24 -20.28 2.38
C GLY A 26 2.75 -18.93 1.89
N ALA A 27 2.15 -17.81 2.30
CA ALA A 27 2.77 -16.49 2.04
C ALA A 27 4.05 -16.35 2.89
N GLY A 28 5.11 -15.77 2.31
CA GLY A 28 6.36 -15.49 3.01
C GLY A 28 6.24 -14.35 4.04
N GLY A 29 5.15 -13.58 3.98
CA GLY A 29 4.79 -12.51 4.89
C GLY A 29 3.46 -11.88 4.49
N ALA A 30 3.04 -10.83 5.21
CA ALA A 30 1.78 -10.15 4.93
C ALA A 30 1.85 -8.65 5.23
N VAL A 31 1.16 -7.84 4.43
CA VAL A 31 0.99 -6.40 4.66
C VAL A 31 -0.44 -6.15 5.14
N SER A 32 -0.58 -5.46 6.27
CA SER A 32 -1.90 -5.14 6.83
C SER A 32 -2.70 -4.20 5.92
N LYS A 33 -4.02 -4.17 6.08
CA LYS A 33 -4.81 -3.04 5.61
C LYS A 33 -4.29 -1.75 6.25
N SER A 34 -4.39 -0.63 5.53
CA SER A 34 -3.84 0.64 6.02
C SER A 34 -4.51 1.06 7.34
N ILE A 35 -3.70 1.33 8.35
CA ILE A 35 -4.10 1.73 9.71
C ILE A 35 -3.92 3.23 9.86
N GLY A 36 -4.96 3.91 10.33
CA GLY A 36 -4.91 5.32 10.71
C GLY A 36 -4.86 5.52 12.22
N LEU A 37 -4.66 6.76 12.65
CA LEU A 37 -4.59 7.11 14.07
C LEU A 37 -5.89 6.80 14.81
N LYS A 38 -7.02 7.16 14.21
CA LYS A 38 -8.37 6.94 14.76
C LYS A 38 -9.12 5.85 14.01
N PRO A 39 -10.09 5.16 14.64
CA PRO A 39 -10.95 4.22 13.94
C PRO A 39 -11.76 4.94 12.85
N ARG A 40 -11.96 4.26 11.72
CA ARG A 40 -12.75 4.76 10.60
C ARG A 40 -13.68 3.65 10.08
N ARG A 41 -14.95 3.98 9.89
CA ARG A 41 -15.98 3.01 9.44
C ARG A 41 -15.87 2.69 7.94
N GLY A 42 -15.33 3.62 7.14
CA GLY A 42 -15.32 3.51 5.68
C GLY A 42 -16.60 4.04 5.03
N TYR A 43 -16.74 3.77 3.72
CA TYR A 43 -17.92 4.15 2.95
C TYR A 43 -19.06 3.14 3.14
N PRO A 44 -20.32 3.52 2.87
CA PRO A 44 -21.44 2.59 2.83
C PRO A 44 -21.32 1.62 1.64
N ASP A 45 -21.97 0.46 1.74
CA ASP A 45 -22.03 -0.52 0.65
C ASP A 45 -22.89 -0.02 -0.53
N PRO A 46 -22.62 -0.53 -1.76
CA PRO A 46 -21.56 -1.45 -2.14
C PRO A 46 -20.18 -0.79 -2.24
N THR A 47 -19.17 -1.39 -1.58
CA THR A 47 -17.79 -0.88 -1.55
C THR A 47 -16.83 -1.70 -2.40
N VAL A 48 -17.23 -2.89 -2.85
CA VAL A 48 -16.41 -3.81 -3.65
C VAL A 48 -17.25 -4.42 -4.77
N VAL A 49 -16.72 -4.37 -5.99
CA VAL A 49 -17.33 -4.96 -7.19
C VAL A 49 -16.34 -5.89 -7.85
N ARG A 50 -16.74 -7.13 -8.08
CA ARG A 50 -15.94 -8.12 -8.80
C ARG A 50 -16.15 -7.98 -10.30
N LEU A 51 -15.07 -8.04 -11.05
CA LEU A 51 -15.02 -8.06 -12.50
C LEU A 51 -14.36 -9.37 -12.97
N ASP A 52 -14.47 -9.72 -14.26
CA ASP A 52 -13.81 -10.90 -14.83
C ASP A 52 -12.28 -10.86 -14.65
N ALA A 53 -11.68 -9.69 -14.85
CA ALA A 53 -10.23 -9.50 -14.79
C ALA A 53 -9.74 -8.75 -13.54
N GLY A 54 -10.56 -8.62 -12.49
CA GLY A 54 -10.14 -7.91 -11.29
C GLY A 54 -11.26 -7.54 -10.34
N THR A 55 -10.98 -6.53 -9.53
CA THR A 55 -11.92 -6.01 -8.53
C THR A 55 -11.77 -4.50 -8.45
N ILE A 56 -12.89 -3.78 -8.46
CA ILE A 56 -12.92 -2.35 -8.13
C ILE A 56 -13.38 -2.21 -6.68
N ASN A 57 -12.67 -1.41 -5.89
CA ASN A 57 -13.03 -1.18 -4.50
C ASN A 57 -12.97 0.32 -4.12
N ALA A 58 -13.89 0.70 -3.24
CA ALA A 58 -13.91 1.99 -2.57
C ALA A 58 -14.31 1.79 -1.10
N VAL A 59 -13.43 1.17 -0.32
CA VAL A 59 -13.71 0.80 1.08
C VAL A 59 -13.63 2.01 2.01
N GLY A 60 -12.96 3.10 1.61
CA GLY A 60 -12.91 4.34 2.39
C GLY A 60 -12.02 4.25 3.64
N LEU A 61 -10.92 3.49 3.57
CA LEU A 61 -9.92 3.37 4.63
C LEU A 61 -10.49 2.87 5.98
N SER A 62 -11.51 2.00 5.96
CA SER A 62 -12.04 1.41 7.18
C SER A 62 -10.94 0.70 7.95
N ASN A 63 -10.83 0.99 9.26
CA ASN A 63 -9.78 0.43 10.11
C ASN A 63 -10.13 0.63 11.60
N PRO A 64 -9.57 -0.17 12.52
CA PRO A 64 -9.87 -0.09 13.95
C PRO A 64 -9.16 1.06 14.69
N GLY A 65 -8.24 1.78 14.03
CA GLY A 65 -7.32 2.72 14.65
C GLY A 65 -6.07 2.08 15.24
N ALA A 66 -4.98 2.87 15.31
CA ALA A 66 -3.67 2.39 15.73
C ALA A 66 -3.66 1.75 17.12
N ALA A 67 -4.34 2.35 18.09
CA ALA A 67 -4.36 1.83 19.47
C ALA A 67 -5.02 0.44 19.60
N VAL A 68 -6.09 0.17 18.85
CA VAL A 68 -6.75 -1.13 18.83
C VAL A 68 -5.91 -2.15 18.07
N PHE A 69 -5.34 -1.75 16.95
CA PHE A 69 -4.48 -2.63 16.14
C PHE A 69 -3.21 -3.03 16.90
N SER A 70 -2.58 -2.09 17.61
CA SER A 70 -1.42 -2.32 18.49
C SER A 70 -1.68 -3.46 19.50
N LYS A 71 -2.81 -3.40 20.23
CA LYS A 71 -3.19 -4.45 21.19
C LYS A 71 -3.38 -5.82 20.55
N ARG A 72 -3.86 -5.87 19.32
CA ARG A 72 -4.05 -7.13 18.57
C ARG A 72 -2.72 -7.72 18.09
N LEU A 73 -1.76 -6.86 17.70
CA LEU A 73 -0.40 -7.29 17.37
C LEU A 73 0.29 -7.95 18.57
N ASP A 74 0.22 -7.35 19.76
CA ASP A 74 0.80 -7.92 20.99
C ASP A 74 0.28 -9.31 21.31
N SER A 75 -1.02 -9.49 21.17
CA SER A 75 -1.66 -10.75 21.60
C SER A 75 -1.47 -11.90 20.61
N LYS A 76 -1.15 -11.64 19.34
CA LYS A 76 -1.25 -12.64 18.26
C LYS A 76 -0.13 -12.60 17.22
N GLY A 77 0.60 -11.48 17.07
CA GLY A 77 1.56 -11.26 15.98
C GLY A 77 2.75 -12.23 15.99
N GLY A 78 3.29 -12.57 17.15
CA GLY A 78 4.45 -13.48 17.28
C GLY A 78 5.63 -13.05 16.41
N ASP A 79 6.34 -14.03 15.83
CA ASP A 79 7.49 -13.82 14.92
C ASP A 79 7.10 -13.77 13.45
N ALA A 80 5.81 -13.57 13.15
CA ALA A 80 5.30 -13.52 11.78
C ALA A 80 5.84 -12.26 11.05
N LEU A 81 6.24 -12.42 9.78
CA LEU A 81 6.69 -11.30 8.95
C LEU A 81 5.47 -10.47 8.53
N ILE A 82 5.13 -9.49 9.36
CA ILE A 82 4.04 -8.54 9.12
C ILE A 82 4.65 -7.17 8.83
N ILE A 83 4.20 -6.54 7.75
CA ILE A 83 4.44 -5.11 7.45
C ILE A 83 3.14 -4.37 7.74
N VAL A 84 3.22 -3.27 8.50
CA VAL A 84 2.04 -2.48 8.85
C VAL A 84 1.87 -1.35 7.87
N SER A 85 0.79 -1.40 7.07
CA SER A 85 0.43 -0.29 6.18
C SER A 85 -0.19 0.85 6.97
N LEU A 86 0.18 2.09 6.63
CA LEU A 86 -0.20 3.32 7.34
C LEU A 86 -0.92 4.28 6.41
N PHE A 87 -1.86 5.05 6.95
CA PHE A 87 -2.34 6.27 6.32
C PHE A 87 -2.52 7.41 7.33
N GLY A 88 -2.52 8.65 6.84
CA GLY A 88 -2.77 9.85 7.62
C GLY A 88 -3.17 11.03 6.74
N GLY A 89 -3.82 12.03 7.30
CA GLY A 89 -4.18 13.29 6.65
C GLY A 89 -3.05 14.33 6.68
N SER A 90 -1.94 14.06 7.36
CA SER A 90 -0.78 14.95 7.42
C SER A 90 0.48 14.18 7.81
N PRO A 91 1.70 14.68 7.52
CA PRO A 91 2.96 14.08 7.96
C PRO A 91 2.97 13.82 9.48
N ALA A 92 2.45 14.75 10.27
CA ALA A 92 2.35 14.62 11.73
C ALA A 92 1.42 13.47 12.17
N GLU A 93 0.36 13.21 11.43
CA GLU A 93 -0.53 12.08 11.73
C GLU A 93 0.14 10.75 11.43
N PHE A 94 0.86 10.62 10.30
CA PHE A 94 1.65 9.44 9.99
C PHE A 94 2.64 9.10 11.13
N SER A 95 3.42 10.09 11.60
CA SER A 95 4.36 9.86 12.71
C SER A 95 3.67 9.49 14.02
N LYS A 96 2.47 10.01 14.31
CA LYS A 96 1.70 9.61 15.50
C LYS A 96 1.24 8.15 15.41
N VAL A 97 0.81 7.68 14.23
CA VAL A 97 0.47 6.27 14.01
C VAL A 97 1.70 5.39 14.26
N VAL A 98 2.86 5.76 13.69
CA VAL A 98 4.13 5.06 13.91
C VAL A 98 4.44 4.96 15.40
N ARG A 99 4.48 6.08 16.12
CA ARG A 99 4.79 6.09 17.58
C ARG A 99 3.84 5.25 18.43
N THR A 100 2.59 5.07 17.98
CA THR A 100 1.62 4.22 18.68
C THR A 100 1.90 2.73 18.50
N LEU A 101 2.66 2.36 17.45
CA LEU A 101 2.89 0.97 17.03
C LEU A 101 4.35 0.52 17.18
N ASP A 102 5.31 1.44 17.33
CA ASP A 102 6.73 1.15 17.12
C ASP A 102 7.36 0.23 18.16
N ASP A 103 6.78 0.16 19.37
CA ASP A 103 7.16 -0.77 20.44
C ASP A 103 6.74 -2.23 20.17
N LYS A 104 5.95 -2.50 19.10
CA LYS A 104 5.42 -3.81 18.78
C LYS A 104 6.35 -4.62 17.87
N ASN A 105 6.24 -5.96 17.93
CA ASN A 105 7.01 -6.85 17.09
C ASN A 105 6.34 -7.04 15.71
N PHE A 106 6.92 -6.42 14.68
CA PHE A 106 6.57 -6.58 13.26
C PHE A 106 7.73 -6.08 12.38
N ALA A 107 7.72 -6.42 11.09
CA ALA A 107 8.87 -6.32 10.21
C ALA A 107 9.16 -4.91 9.67
N GLY A 108 8.17 -4.02 9.58
CA GLY A 108 8.35 -2.68 9.01
C GLY A 108 7.05 -1.98 8.68
N TYR A 109 7.14 -0.81 8.08
CA TYR A 109 6.02 0.04 7.72
C TYR A 109 5.85 0.20 6.22
N GLU A 110 4.59 0.32 5.77
CA GLU A 110 4.24 0.69 4.40
C GLU A 110 3.35 1.96 4.42
N PRO A 111 3.91 3.19 4.41
CA PRO A 111 3.11 4.39 4.23
C PRO A 111 2.38 4.36 2.88
N ASN A 112 1.04 4.40 2.94
CA ASN A 112 0.17 4.45 1.78
C ASN A 112 0.08 5.90 1.28
N LEU A 113 0.88 6.23 0.27
CA LEU A 113 0.96 7.59 -0.29
C LEU A 113 -0.18 7.89 -1.29
N SER A 114 -1.03 6.91 -1.60
CA SER A 114 -2.20 7.10 -2.47
C SER A 114 -3.44 7.62 -1.72
N CYS A 115 -3.29 8.17 -0.54
CA CYS A 115 -4.42 8.59 0.29
C CYS A 115 -5.01 9.91 -0.24
N PRO A 116 -6.32 9.99 -0.57
CA PRO A 116 -6.92 11.18 -1.18
C PRO A 116 -7.21 12.33 -0.21
N HIS A 117 -6.84 12.21 1.07
CA HIS A 117 -7.28 13.15 2.11
C HIS A 117 -6.11 13.71 2.91
N VAL A 118 -5.42 14.70 2.32
CA VAL A 118 -4.66 15.67 3.11
C VAL A 118 -5.54 16.91 3.27
N GLU A 119 -5.80 17.35 4.50
CA GLU A 119 -6.52 18.60 4.75
C GLU A 119 -5.85 19.75 4.00
N GLY A 120 -6.63 20.45 3.15
CA GLY A 120 -6.17 21.60 2.38
C GLY A 120 -5.53 21.32 1.01
N VAL A 121 -5.30 20.06 0.64
CA VAL A 121 -4.80 19.66 -0.69
C VAL A 121 -5.78 18.68 -1.31
N GLY A 122 -6.54 19.09 -2.31
CA GLY A 122 -7.58 18.29 -2.98
C GLY A 122 -7.03 17.14 -3.86
N THR A 123 -5.76 16.76 -3.67
CA THR A 123 -5.05 15.76 -4.46
C THR A 123 -4.52 14.63 -3.57
N GLU A 124 -4.31 13.45 -4.16
CA GLU A 124 -3.63 12.33 -3.50
C GLU A 124 -2.21 12.76 -3.07
N VAL A 125 -1.74 12.34 -1.88
CA VAL A 125 -0.37 12.60 -1.40
C VAL A 125 0.67 12.23 -2.46
N GLY A 126 0.48 11.12 -3.14
CA GLY A 126 1.38 10.58 -4.16
C GLY A 126 1.44 11.36 -5.48
N HIS A 127 0.79 12.50 -5.61
CA HIS A 127 0.92 13.39 -6.77
C HIS A 127 1.87 14.57 -6.52
N ASP A 128 2.21 14.82 -5.26
CA ASP A 128 3.07 15.92 -4.82
C ASP A 128 4.38 15.38 -4.21
N PRO A 129 5.51 15.43 -4.92
CA PRO A 129 6.81 14.97 -4.43
C PRO A 129 7.23 15.63 -3.10
N GLU A 130 6.95 16.93 -2.91
CA GLU A 130 7.30 17.62 -1.67
C GLU A 130 6.52 17.11 -0.47
N LEU A 131 5.22 16.80 -0.68
CA LEU A 131 4.39 16.22 0.37
C LEU A 131 4.83 14.78 0.68
N VAL A 132 5.19 14.00 -0.35
CA VAL A 132 5.77 12.65 -0.18
C VAL A 132 7.04 12.70 0.65
N ALA A 133 7.98 13.60 0.32
CA ALA A 133 9.21 13.80 1.09
C ALA A 133 8.91 14.10 2.57
N ARG A 134 7.99 15.04 2.85
CA ARG A 134 7.60 15.38 4.23
C ARG A 134 6.98 14.22 4.99
N VAL A 135 6.13 13.42 4.32
CA VAL A 135 5.51 12.24 4.95
C VAL A 135 6.58 11.18 5.26
N VAL A 136 7.42 10.85 4.29
CA VAL A 136 8.50 9.86 4.46
C VAL A 136 9.45 10.28 5.57
N LYS A 137 9.94 11.52 5.54
CA LYS A 137 10.78 12.09 6.61
C LYS A 137 10.14 11.97 7.98
N SER A 138 8.84 12.28 8.08
CA SER A 138 8.09 12.19 9.34
C SER A 138 7.97 10.76 9.85
N VAL A 139 7.78 9.79 8.95
CA VAL A 139 7.75 8.35 9.29
C VAL A 139 9.14 7.85 9.70
N LYS A 140 10.16 8.10 8.89
CA LYS A 140 11.56 7.67 9.15
C LYS A 140 12.10 8.24 10.46
N SER A 141 11.76 9.48 10.80
CA SER A 141 12.15 10.10 12.08
C SER A 141 11.46 9.51 13.30
N ALA A 142 10.40 8.74 13.12
CA ALA A 142 9.60 8.16 14.20
C ALA A 142 9.89 6.68 14.47
N THR A 143 10.69 6.01 13.62
CA THR A 143 11.00 4.58 13.72
C THR A 143 12.40 4.24 13.24
N GLY A 144 12.98 3.19 13.83
CA GLY A 144 14.17 2.50 13.30
C GLY A 144 13.83 1.29 12.40
N LYS A 145 12.56 0.93 12.27
CA LYS A 145 12.13 -0.19 11.42
C LYS A 145 12.18 0.17 9.93
N PRO A 146 12.29 -0.84 9.04
CA PRO A 146 12.22 -0.64 7.59
C PRO A 146 10.93 0.06 7.15
N VAL A 147 11.05 0.97 6.17
CA VAL A 147 9.93 1.74 5.60
C VAL A 147 9.87 1.55 4.09
N PHE A 148 8.73 1.10 3.57
CA PHE A 148 8.47 0.84 2.15
C PHE A 148 7.41 1.82 1.63
N ALA A 149 7.81 2.78 0.80
CA ALA A 149 6.88 3.79 0.26
C ALA A 149 5.95 3.18 -0.78
N LYS A 150 4.63 3.15 -0.51
CA LYS A 150 3.65 2.63 -1.48
C LYS A 150 3.14 3.72 -2.40
N LEU A 151 3.47 3.58 -3.70
CA LEU A 151 3.23 4.57 -4.73
C LEU A 151 1.92 4.32 -5.50
N SER A 152 1.30 5.43 -5.94
CA SER A 152 0.12 5.43 -6.81
C SER A 152 0.54 5.37 -8.28
N PRO A 153 -0.14 4.57 -9.12
CA PRO A 153 0.05 4.62 -10.57
C PRO A 153 -0.73 5.74 -11.26
N ASN A 154 -1.55 6.49 -10.51
CA ASN A 154 -2.46 7.51 -11.04
C ASN A 154 -1.77 8.85 -11.31
N THR A 155 -0.47 8.84 -11.52
CA THR A 155 0.35 9.99 -11.89
C THR A 155 1.33 9.58 -13.01
N GLU A 156 1.61 10.50 -13.92
CA GLU A 156 2.66 10.35 -14.92
C GLU A 156 4.06 10.59 -14.36
N ARG A 157 4.14 11.14 -13.14
CA ARG A 157 5.39 11.54 -12.46
C ARG A 157 5.82 10.52 -11.40
N ILE A 158 5.54 9.21 -11.60
CA ILE A 158 5.88 8.18 -10.60
C ILE A 158 7.38 8.11 -10.26
N PRO A 159 8.32 8.33 -11.21
CA PRO A 159 9.74 8.36 -10.86
C PRO A 159 10.12 9.56 -9.98
N GLU A 160 9.55 10.74 -10.22
CA GLU A 160 9.81 11.93 -9.39
C GLU A 160 9.28 11.75 -7.96
N VAL A 161 8.09 11.17 -7.82
CA VAL A 161 7.50 10.84 -6.52
C VAL A 161 8.34 9.79 -5.79
N ALA A 162 8.84 8.77 -6.51
CA ALA A 162 9.74 7.76 -5.98
C ALA A 162 11.07 8.37 -5.51
N ARG A 163 11.64 9.28 -6.30
CA ARG A 163 12.88 10.01 -5.95
C ARG A 163 12.71 10.75 -4.64
N ALA A 164 11.62 11.50 -4.48
CA ALA A 164 11.34 12.23 -3.24
C ALA A 164 11.25 11.30 -2.01
N ALA A 165 10.75 10.07 -2.18
CA ALA A 165 10.74 9.08 -1.11
C ALA A 165 12.13 8.50 -0.84
N VAL A 166 12.91 8.19 -1.89
CA VAL A 166 14.26 7.61 -1.79
C VAL A 166 15.24 8.61 -1.15
N ASP A 167 15.16 9.88 -1.52
CA ASP A 167 16.01 10.94 -0.97
C ASP A 167 15.79 11.14 0.54
N GLU A 168 14.60 10.83 1.06
CA GLU A 168 14.29 10.83 2.51
C GLU A 168 14.56 9.47 3.19
N GLY A 169 15.20 8.54 2.48
CA GLY A 169 15.79 7.33 3.04
C GLY A 169 14.82 6.18 3.27
N VAL A 170 13.85 5.95 2.39
CA VAL A 170 13.05 4.70 2.43
C VAL A 170 13.93 3.48 2.18
N ASP A 171 13.59 2.37 2.81
CA ASP A 171 14.31 1.10 2.67
C ASP A 171 13.83 0.30 1.45
N GLY A 172 12.77 0.77 0.78
CA GLY A 172 12.25 0.19 -0.45
C GLY A 172 10.98 0.88 -0.94
N ILE A 173 10.53 0.46 -2.12
CA ILE A 173 9.33 0.97 -2.79
C ILE A 173 8.33 -0.16 -2.94
N THR A 174 7.04 0.12 -2.69
CA THR A 174 5.93 -0.75 -3.09
C THR A 174 5.24 -0.15 -4.34
N ALA A 175 5.28 -0.84 -5.46
CA ALA A 175 4.66 -0.43 -6.71
C ALA A 175 3.80 -1.56 -7.29
N ILE A 176 2.53 -1.30 -7.48
CA ILE A 176 1.75 -0.07 -7.41
C ILE A 176 0.52 -0.22 -6.51
N ASN A 177 -0.10 0.88 -6.13
CA ASN A 177 -1.46 0.87 -5.60
C ASN A 177 -2.47 0.64 -6.75
N THR A 178 -3.75 0.74 -6.50
CA THR A 178 -4.83 0.52 -7.46
C THR A 178 -4.94 1.63 -8.50
N VAL A 179 -5.41 1.30 -9.70
CA VAL A 179 -5.70 2.26 -10.78
C VAL A 179 -7.11 2.81 -10.60
N ARG A 180 -7.32 4.11 -10.73
CA ARG A 180 -8.67 4.72 -10.64
C ARG A 180 -9.57 4.18 -11.73
N ALA A 181 -10.76 3.74 -11.33
CA ALA A 181 -11.75 3.17 -12.23
C ALA A 181 -13.17 3.38 -11.71
N THR A 182 -14.15 3.12 -12.57
CA THR A 182 -15.57 3.01 -12.20
C THR A 182 -16.23 1.87 -12.95
N MET A 183 -17.36 1.41 -12.45
CA MET A 183 -18.26 0.52 -13.16
C MET A 183 -19.65 1.15 -13.15
N ILE A 184 -20.27 1.22 -14.34
CA ILE A 184 -21.64 1.70 -14.53
C ILE A 184 -22.53 0.49 -14.76
N ASP A 185 -23.60 0.39 -14.01
CA ASP A 185 -24.69 -0.53 -14.29
C ASP A 185 -25.50 0.00 -15.47
N VAL A 186 -25.59 -0.80 -16.54
CA VAL A 186 -26.18 -0.37 -17.81
C VAL A 186 -27.71 -0.23 -17.77
N GLU A 187 -28.36 -0.97 -16.87
CA GLU A 187 -29.81 -0.93 -16.71
C GLU A 187 -30.24 0.29 -15.92
N THR A 188 -29.58 0.54 -14.80
CA THR A 188 -29.88 1.68 -13.92
C THR A 188 -29.16 2.96 -14.33
N GLN A 189 -28.18 2.88 -15.26
CA GLN A 189 -27.30 3.98 -15.69
C GLN A 189 -26.59 4.71 -14.56
N ARG A 190 -26.23 3.98 -13.49
CA ARG A 190 -25.60 4.53 -12.27
C ARG A 190 -24.32 3.80 -11.96
N PRO A 191 -23.36 4.48 -11.28
CA PRO A 191 -22.22 3.81 -10.71
C PRO A 191 -22.63 2.71 -9.72
N VAL A 192 -22.01 1.53 -9.85
CA VAL A 192 -22.29 0.38 -8.97
C VAL A 192 -21.75 0.64 -7.56
N LEU A 193 -20.58 1.27 -7.43
CA LEU A 193 -20.03 1.63 -6.12
C LEU A 193 -20.76 2.84 -5.52
N SER A 194 -21.02 2.79 -4.22
CA SER A 194 -21.62 3.91 -3.46
C SER A 194 -20.81 5.20 -3.55
N HIS A 195 -19.48 5.09 -3.61
CA HIS A 195 -18.55 6.22 -3.80
C HIS A 195 -18.32 6.59 -5.26
N ARG A 196 -19.10 6.04 -6.21
CA ARG A 196 -19.05 6.26 -7.66
C ARG A 196 -17.78 5.74 -8.34
N THR A 197 -16.59 6.08 -7.84
CA THR A 197 -15.28 5.64 -8.35
C THR A 197 -14.54 4.85 -7.28
N GLY A 198 -13.61 4.01 -7.69
CA GLY A 198 -12.77 3.21 -6.79
C GLY A 198 -11.44 2.87 -7.43
N GLY A 199 -10.68 2.02 -6.75
CA GLY A 199 -9.41 1.50 -7.23
C GLY A 199 -9.57 0.13 -7.85
N LEU A 200 -9.17 -0.03 -9.12
CA LEU A 200 -9.09 -1.29 -9.83
C LEU A 200 -7.81 -2.04 -9.44
N SER A 201 -7.97 -3.32 -9.13
CA SER A 201 -6.88 -4.26 -8.84
C SER A 201 -7.08 -5.57 -9.61
N GLY A 202 -6.06 -6.44 -9.60
CA GLY A 202 -6.12 -7.75 -10.26
C GLY A 202 -5.40 -7.79 -11.61
N SER A 203 -5.70 -8.82 -12.43
CA SER A 203 -5.00 -9.07 -13.69
C SER A 203 -5.13 -7.95 -14.72
N ALA A 204 -6.22 -7.19 -14.68
CA ALA A 204 -6.46 -6.06 -15.58
C ALA A 204 -5.38 -4.98 -15.52
N ILE A 205 -4.78 -4.75 -14.35
CA ILE A 205 -3.75 -3.71 -14.19
C ILE A 205 -2.31 -4.24 -14.30
N ARG A 206 -2.12 -5.53 -14.62
CA ARG A 206 -0.78 -6.14 -14.73
C ARG A 206 0.17 -5.39 -15.67
N PRO A 207 -0.21 -4.99 -16.91
CA PRO A 207 0.70 -4.26 -17.80
C PRO A 207 1.13 -2.91 -17.21
N ILE A 208 0.22 -2.22 -16.53
CA ILE A 208 0.50 -0.93 -15.88
C ILE A 208 1.48 -1.13 -14.71
N ALA A 209 1.22 -2.12 -13.87
CA ALA A 209 2.10 -2.44 -12.74
C ALA A 209 3.51 -2.83 -13.21
N LEU A 210 3.62 -3.66 -14.25
CA LEU A 210 4.91 -4.06 -14.81
C LEU A 210 5.68 -2.87 -15.38
N ARG A 211 5.03 -1.96 -16.11
CA ARG A 211 5.66 -0.73 -16.61
C ARG A 211 6.22 0.11 -15.45
N CYS A 212 5.41 0.38 -14.44
CA CYS A 212 5.86 1.17 -13.28
C CYS A 212 7.04 0.52 -12.55
N VAL A 213 6.98 -0.80 -12.30
CA VAL A 213 8.09 -1.53 -11.65
C VAL A 213 9.34 -1.49 -12.50
N TYR A 214 9.22 -1.65 -13.82
CA TYR A 214 10.35 -1.60 -14.75
C TYR A 214 11.01 -0.22 -14.73
N GLU A 215 10.25 0.86 -14.92
CA GLU A 215 10.75 2.24 -14.89
C GLU A 215 11.47 2.56 -13.56
N LEU A 216 10.87 2.18 -12.43
CA LEU A 216 11.48 2.38 -11.11
C LEU A 216 12.75 1.55 -10.92
N SER A 217 12.81 0.32 -11.46
CA SER A 217 13.99 -0.54 -11.34
C SER A 217 15.18 -0.07 -12.19
N GLU A 218 14.94 0.67 -13.28
CA GLU A 218 16.00 1.30 -14.09
C GLU A 218 16.60 2.53 -13.39
N GLU A 219 15.82 3.19 -12.52
CA GLU A 219 16.21 4.47 -11.92
C GLU A 219 16.73 4.32 -10.47
N PHE A 220 16.23 3.34 -9.70
CA PHE A 220 16.53 3.22 -8.28
C PHE A 220 17.13 1.86 -7.91
N GLU A 221 18.10 1.90 -7.00
CA GLU A 221 18.77 0.70 -6.45
C GLU A 221 18.03 0.08 -5.25
N VAL A 222 17.07 0.80 -4.66
CA VAL A 222 16.30 0.30 -3.51
C VAL A 222 15.39 -0.88 -3.90
N PRO A 223 15.16 -1.85 -3.00
CA PRO A 223 14.26 -2.98 -3.27
C PRO A 223 12.86 -2.54 -3.66
N ILE A 224 12.28 -3.21 -4.67
CA ILE A 224 10.92 -2.93 -5.13
C ILE A 224 10.01 -4.14 -4.87
N MET A 225 8.93 -3.90 -4.13
CA MET A 225 7.82 -4.84 -3.97
C MET A 225 6.78 -4.61 -5.07
N GLY A 226 6.71 -5.51 -6.06
CA GLY A 226 5.74 -5.40 -7.16
C GLY A 226 4.34 -5.85 -6.75
N VAL A 227 3.32 -5.01 -6.96
CA VAL A 227 1.90 -5.27 -6.65
C VAL A 227 1.03 -5.04 -7.88
N GLY A 228 -0.08 -5.79 -7.99
CA GLY A 228 -1.09 -5.56 -9.03
C GLY A 228 -1.06 -6.53 -10.20
N ALA A 229 -0.35 -7.64 -10.08
CA ALA A 229 -0.16 -8.56 -11.21
C ALA A 229 -0.59 -10.02 -10.97
N SER A 230 -1.01 -10.38 -9.75
CA SER A 230 -1.27 -11.78 -9.41
C SER A 230 -2.74 -12.05 -9.11
N PRO A 231 -3.30 -13.16 -9.59
CA PRO A 231 -4.56 -13.67 -9.06
C PRO A 231 -4.41 -13.90 -7.55
N GLY A 232 -5.27 -13.26 -6.74
CA GLY A 232 -5.26 -13.40 -5.28
C GLY A 232 -4.44 -12.37 -4.51
N GLY A 233 -3.93 -11.30 -5.14
CA GLY A 233 -3.27 -10.19 -4.42
C GLY A 233 -1.88 -10.49 -3.86
N ILE A 234 -1.18 -11.48 -4.43
CA ILE A 234 0.16 -11.88 -3.99
C ILE A 234 1.20 -10.93 -4.60
N MET A 235 1.97 -10.28 -3.74
CA MET A 235 3.17 -9.53 -4.12
C MET A 235 4.35 -10.46 -4.37
N ARG A 236 5.22 -10.12 -5.34
CA ARG A 236 6.54 -10.73 -5.45
C ARG A 236 7.61 -9.70 -5.09
N PHE A 237 8.51 -10.10 -4.22
CA PHE A 237 9.73 -9.36 -3.96
C PHE A 237 10.69 -9.66 -5.10
N ASN A 238 10.86 -8.72 -6.04
CA ASN A 238 11.97 -8.78 -6.98
C ASN A 238 13.06 -7.87 -6.42
N SER A 239 14.12 -8.47 -5.87
CA SER A 239 15.42 -7.85 -5.96
C SER A 239 15.77 -7.93 -7.45
N CYS A 240 15.54 -6.87 -8.22
CA CYS A 240 16.09 -6.76 -9.54
C CYS A 240 17.62 -6.62 -9.37
N SER A 241 18.32 -7.77 -9.32
CA SER A 241 19.73 -7.74 -9.64
C SER A 241 19.80 -7.26 -11.10
N ARG A 242 20.35 -6.06 -11.31
CA ARG A 242 20.64 -5.53 -12.64
C ARG A 242 21.20 -6.64 -13.51
N ALA A 243 20.52 -6.94 -14.60
CA ALA A 243 21.21 -7.56 -15.72
C ALA A 243 22.36 -6.61 -16.09
N PRO A 244 23.59 -7.10 -16.27
CA PRO A 244 24.71 -6.25 -16.66
C PRO A 244 24.31 -5.42 -17.89
N PRO A 245 24.70 -4.14 -17.98
CA PRO A 245 24.35 -3.29 -19.11
C PRO A 245 24.79 -4.01 -20.39
N ARG A 246 23.84 -4.22 -21.30
CA ARG A 246 24.20 -4.73 -22.63
C ARG A 246 25.13 -3.68 -23.25
N SER A 247 26.39 -4.05 -23.43
CA SER A 247 27.34 -3.25 -24.21
C SER A 247 26.72 -2.96 -25.58
N ARG A 248 26.62 -1.68 -25.92
CA ARG A 248 26.25 -1.24 -27.27
C ARG A 248 27.36 -1.58 -28.26
#